data_521cf82680de4b9036a206aff332a4de
#
_entry.id   521cf82680de4b9036a206aff332a4de
#
_cell.length_a   1.000
_cell.length_b   1.000
_cell.length_c   1.000
_cell.angle_alpha   90.00
_cell.angle_beta   90.00
_cell.angle_gamma   90.00
#
_symmetry.space_group_name_H-M   'P 1'
#
loop_
_entity.id
_entity.type
_entity.pdbx_description
1 polymer ?
#
loop_
_entity_poly.entity_id
_entity_poly.type
_entity_poly.pdbx_seq_one_letter_code
_entity_poly.pdbx_strand_id
1 'polypeptide(L)'
;LFLSKFRHMHVSFITVDEAHCISQWGYDFRPSYLHIAELRKIKPEVPILALTATATTDVVDDIQERLNFRAKNVFRMSFQRENLCYVVRIASDKEAELIHILQAVQGSAIVYVRSRKLTKEIAQLLKDNDIKSTFYHAGLEHFTKDIRQQDWQRDNTRVMVATNSFGMGIDKPDVRVVIHMDSPDSLEAYFQEAGRAGRDGKKAYAVLLYNSADARKLHKRIGDNFPEKDEIRKVYDSLAYYYQIGVGSGGGHTFLFNIAEFCSAYHLSLTLTDASLRIIERLGYILYENDPNNSARLMFLLSRNQLYLLDNLSQREDLVIDALMRLYGGLFNDYVYIDEQLIAQRTGLTPQQLYLILKNLNARHILHFIPQRKMPYINFLRSRVDGEQLVIG
;
A
#
# COMPACT_ATOMS: atom_id res chain seq x y z
N LEU A 1 14.30 0.27 17.43
CA LEU A 1 13.70 0.63 18.72
C LEU A 1 12.55 -0.32 19.11
N PHE A 2 11.55 -0.57 18.21
CA PHE A 2 10.42 -1.45 18.52
C PHE A 2 10.84 -2.87 18.86
N LEU A 3 11.63 -3.55 18.01
CA LEU A 3 12.07 -4.94 18.24
C LEU A 3 12.91 -5.10 19.50
N SER A 4 13.74 -4.10 19.85
CA SER A 4 14.50 -4.09 21.09
C SER A 4 13.60 -4.03 22.34
N LYS A 5 12.57 -3.19 22.31
CA LYS A 5 11.56 -3.13 23.38
C LYS A 5 10.73 -4.42 23.43
N PHE A 6 10.31 -4.93 22.27
CA PHE A 6 9.49 -6.13 22.14
C PHE A 6 10.16 -7.36 22.81
N ARG A 7 11.49 -7.49 22.76
CA ARG A 7 12.24 -8.56 23.45
C ARG A 7 11.97 -8.61 24.95
N HIS A 8 11.81 -7.44 25.56
CA HIS A 8 11.65 -7.31 27.02
C HIS A 8 10.17 -7.20 27.47
N MET A 9 9.24 -7.13 26.52
CA MET A 9 7.80 -7.06 26.83
C MET A 9 7.27 -8.44 27.20
N HIS A 10 6.34 -8.49 28.17
CA HIS A 10 5.47 -9.64 28.36
C HIS A 10 4.38 -9.63 27.31
N VAL A 11 4.40 -10.62 26.42
CA VAL A 11 3.44 -10.74 25.30
C VAL A 11 2.73 -12.08 25.44
N SER A 12 1.42 -12.04 25.62
CA SER A 12 0.59 -13.25 25.75
C SER A 12 0.22 -13.83 24.39
N PHE A 13 -0.05 -12.98 23.39
CA PHE A 13 -0.33 -13.38 21.99
C PHE A 13 -0.04 -12.20 21.04
N ILE A 14 0.13 -12.50 19.78
CA ILE A 14 0.32 -11.52 18.69
C ILE A 14 -0.91 -11.62 17.80
N THR A 15 -1.64 -10.51 17.63
CA THR A 15 -2.74 -10.44 16.66
C THR A 15 -2.28 -9.72 15.40
N VAL A 16 -2.51 -10.36 14.26
CA VAL A 16 -2.27 -9.79 12.93
C VAL A 16 -3.64 -9.56 12.30
N ASP A 17 -4.06 -8.30 12.27
CA ASP A 17 -5.29 -7.90 11.58
C ASP A 17 -5.02 -7.72 10.08
N GLU A 18 -6.08 -7.85 9.25
CA GLU A 18 -5.98 -7.83 7.79
C GLU A 18 -4.86 -8.77 7.26
N ALA A 19 -4.79 -9.95 7.84
CA ALA A 19 -3.70 -10.90 7.59
C ALA A 19 -3.56 -11.30 6.11
N HIS A 20 -4.59 -11.12 5.27
CA HIS A 20 -4.52 -11.32 3.83
C HIS A 20 -3.46 -10.43 3.15
N CYS A 21 -3.09 -9.30 3.78
CA CYS A 21 -2.04 -8.42 3.28
C CYS A 21 -0.63 -9.06 3.26
N ILE A 22 -0.43 -10.19 3.95
CA ILE A 22 0.85 -10.92 3.92
C ILE A 22 1.01 -11.76 2.64
N SER A 23 -0.10 -12.10 2.00
CA SER A 23 -0.13 -12.98 0.83
C SER A 23 -0.05 -12.20 -0.48
N GLN A 24 0.83 -12.64 -1.37
CA GLN A 24 0.88 -12.11 -2.74
C GLN A 24 -0.38 -12.48 -3.56
N TRP A 25 -1.10 -13.51 -3.13
CA TRP A 25 -2.38 -13.93 -3.70
C TRP A 25 -3.56 -13.13 -3.13
N GLY A 26 -3.31 -12.31 -2.09
CA GLY A 26 -4.30 -11.40 -1.51
C GLY A 26 -4.51 -10.15 -2.38
N TYR A 27 -5.71 -9.59 -2.34
CA TYR A 27 -6.07 -8.42 -3.13
C TYR A 27 -5.37 -7.10 -2.69
N ASP A 28 -4.77 -7.06 -1.49
CA ASP A 28 -4.05 -5.90 -0.92
C ASP A 28 -2.71 -6.35 -0.31
N PHE A 29 -1.83 -6.91 -1.14
CA PHE A 29 -0.52 -7.36 -0.68
C PHE A 29 0.34 -6.18 -0.22
N ARG A 30 0.88 -6.29 1.01
CA ARG A 30 1.78 -5.30 1.61
C ARG A 30 3.10 -5.95 2.01
N PRO A 31 4.21 -5.68 1.32
CA PRO A 31 5.51 -6.28 1.62
C PRO A 31 5.95 -6.15 3.08
N SER A 32 5.58 -5.04 3.75
CA SER A 32 5.88 -4.82 5.17
C SER A 32 5.26 -5.87 6.11
N TYR A 33 4.16 -6.53 5.71
CA TYR A 33 3.55 -7.60 6.50
C TYR A 33 4.43 -8.85 6.58
N LEU A 34 5.33 -9.07 5.63
CA LEU A 34 6.29 -10.18 5.67
C LEU A 34 7.23 -10.09 6.89
N HIS A 35 7.53 -8.87 7.34
CA HIS A 35 8.38 -8.65 8.51
C HIS A 35 7.70 -9.02 9.84
N ILE A 36 6.37 -9.20 9.87
CA ILE A 36 5.66 -9.63 11.09
C ILE A 36 6.17 -11.00 11.55
N ALA A 37 6.56 -11.88 10.62
CA ALA A 37 7.14 -13.18 10.95
C ALA A 37 8.44 -13.09 11.79
N GLU A 38 9.16 -11.97 11.73
CA GLU A 38 10.37 -11.75 12.55
C GLU A 38 10.05 -11.69 14.04
N LEU A 39 8.84 -11.29 14.42
CA LEU A 39 8.40 -11.29 15.82
C LEU A 39 8.39 -12.71 16.41
N ARG A 40 8.11 -13.71 15.56
CA ARG A 40 8.16 -15.13 15.95
C ARG A 40 9.59 -15.58 16.30
N LYS A 41 10.60 -15.04 15.61
CA LYS A 41 12.01 -15.34 15.93
C LYS A 41 12.44 -14.80 17.30
N ILE A 42 11.81 -13.68 17.72
CA ILE A 42 12.10 -13.03 19.00
C ILE A 42 11.31 -13.68 20.15
N LYS A 43 10.07 -14.07 19.91
CA LYS A 43 9.13 -14.68 20.86
C LYS A 43 8.54 -15.97 20.27
N PRO A 44 9.34 -17.06 20.17
CA PRO A 44 8.89 -18.28 19.48
C PRO A 44 7.72 -18.97 20.19
N GLU A 45 7.58 -18.78 21.52
CA GLU A 45 6.52 -19.41 22.32
C GLU A 45 5.16 -18.71 22.19
N VAL A 46 5.15 -17.44 21.80
CA VAL A 46 3.93 -16.62 21.76
C VAL A 46 3.03 -17.05 20.60
N PRO A 47 1.74 -17.38 20.84
CA PRO A 47 0.81 -17.71 19.78
C PRO A 47 0.50 -16.52 18.90
N ILE A 48 0.25 -16.79 17.60
CA ILE A 48 -0.19 -15.78 16.63
C ILE A 48 -1.65 -16.07 16.28
N LEU A 49 -2.46 -15.02 16.34
CA LEU A 49 -3.83 -14.99 15.85
C LEU A 49 -3.88 -14.12 14.59
N ALA A 50 -4.11 -14.72 13.44
CA ALA A 50 -4.28 -14.02 12.18
C ALA A 50 -5.77 -13.84 11.87
N LEU A 51 -6.21 -12.60 11.67
CA LEU A 51 -7.59 -12.24 11.41
C LEU A 51 -7.73 -11.68 10.00
N THR A 52 -8.73 -12.13 9.27
CA THR A 52 -9.11 -11.56 7.98
C THR A 52 -10.56 -11.87 7.66
N ALA A 53 -11.24 -10.93 7.03
CA ALA A 53 -12.62 -11.11 6.59
C ALA A 53 -12.73 -11.70 5.17
N THR A 54 -11.63 -11.72 4.39
CA THR A 54 -11.68 -11.99 2.95
C THR A 54 -10.47 -12.80 2.50
N ALA A 55 -10.42 -14.07 2.87
CA ALA A 55 -9.33 -14.95 2.46
C ALA A 55 -9.85 -16.19 1.74
N THR A 56 -9.33 -16.44 0.54
CA THR A 56 -9.49 -17.70 -0.16
C THR A 56 -8.68 -18.80 0.52
N THR A 57 -8.87 -20.05 0.13
CA THR A 57 -8.13 -21.17 0.72
C THR A 57 -6.63 -21.02 0.54
N ASP A 58 -6.19 -20.60 -0.65
CA ASP A 58 -4.77 -20.41 -0.99
C ASP A 58 -4.15 -19.28 -0.16
N VAL A 59 -4.90 -18.18 0.03
CA VAL A 59 -4.48 -17.07 0.91
C VAL A 59 -4.35 -17.52 2.36
N VAL A 60 -5.28 -18.35 2.86
CA VAL A 60 -5.21 -18.89 4.22
C VAL A 60 -3.99 -19.77 4.43
N ASP A 61 -3.67 -20.63 3.47
CA ASP A 61 -2.47 -21.49 3.52
C ASP A 61 -1.19 -20.63 3.49
N ASP A 62 -1.10 -19.64 2.61
CA ASP A 62 0.04 -18.71 2.52
C ASP A 62 0.22 -17.88 3.80
N ILE A 63 -0.88 -17.41 4.43
CA ILE A 63 -0.81 -16.71 5.73
C ILE A 63 -0.16 -17.59 6.79
N GLN A 64 -0.57 -18.84 6.91
CA GLN A 64 -0.06 -19.75 7.93
C GLN A 64 1.42 -20.09 7.68
N GLU A 65 1.80 -20.29 6.42
CA GLU A 65 3.17 -20.56 6.03
C GLU A 65 4.07 -19.35 6.34
N ARG A 66 3.71 -18.17 5.88
CA ARG A 66 4.52 -16.94 6.06
C ARG A 66 4.62 -16.49 7.52
N LEU A 67 3.59 -16.72 8.32
CA LEU A 67 3.63 -16.44 9.76
C LEU A 67 4.24 -17.61 10.57
N ASN A 68 4.75 -18.65 9.91
CA ASN A 68 5.36 -19.83 10.54
C ASN A 68 4.45 -20.46 11.61
N PHE A 69 3.20 -20.78 11.27
CA PHE A 69 2.30 -21.46 12.18
C PHE A 69 2.83 -22.87 12.48
N ARG A 70 2.79 -23.29 13.75
CA ARG A 70 3.28 -24.60 14.20
C ARG A 70 2.41 -25.75 13.69
N ALA A 71 1.13 -25.50 13.54
CA ALA A 71 0.15 -26.43 13.00
C ALA A 71 -0.92 -25.65 12.24
N LYS A 72 -1.48 -26.25 11.20
CA LYS A 72 -2.62 -25.67 10.50
C LYS A 72 -3.82 -25.65 11.44
N ASN A 73 -4.32 -24.46 11.73
CA ASN A 73 -5.51 -24.26 12.56
C ASN A 73 -6.32 -23.09 12.01
N VAL A 74 -7.53 -23.38 11.52
CA VAL A 74 -8.36 -22.40 10.83
C VAL A 74 -9.77 -22.45 11.37
N PHE A 75 -10.25 -21.33 11.88
CA PHE A 75 -11.63 -21.12 12.25
C PHE A 75 -12.33 -20.35 11.14
N ARG A 76 -13.33 -20.92 10.51
CA ARG A 76 -14.11 -20.30 9.44
C ARG A 76 -15.54 -20.10 9.88
N MET A 77 -16.07 -18.93 9.56
CA MET A 77 -17.50 -18.64 9.66
C MET A 77 -18.06 -18.42 8.25
N SER A 78 -19.35 -18.65 8.10
CA SER A 78 -20.04 -18.34 6.85
C SER A 78 -20.01 -16.83 6.59
N PHE A 79 -19.77 -16.46 5.34
CA PHE A 79 -19.89 -15.07 4.86
C PHE A 79 -21.35 -14.65 4.64
N GLN A 80 -22.28 -15.59 4.70
CA GLN A 80 -23.70 -15.32 4.49
C GLN A 80 -24.25 -14.47 5.64
N ARG A 81 -24.88 -13.37 5.27
CA ARG A 81 -25.58 -12.48 6.19
C ARG A 81 -27.04 -12.37 5.77
N GLU A 82 -27.92 -12.97 6.55
CA GLU A 82 -29.36 -13.04 6.26
C GLU A 82 -30.02 -11.65 6.18
N ASN A 83 -29.47 -10.69 6.91
CA ASN A 83 -29.97 -9.33 6.96
C ASN A 83 -29.45 -8.40 5.85
N LEU A 84 -28.48 -8.85 5.04
CA LEU A 84 -27.85 -8.04 3.98
C LEU A 84 -28.28 -8.53 2.59
N CYS A 85 -29.00 -7.70 1.86
CA CYS A 85 -29.48 -7.99 0.53
C CYS A 85 -28.54 -7.40 -0.52
N TYR A 86 -27.92 -8.24 -1.33
CA TYR A 86 -27.10 -7.83 -2.47
C TYR A 86 -27.97 -7.62 -3.71
N VAL A 87 -27.89 -6.45 -4.31
CA VAL A 87 -28.70 -6.05 -5.47
C VAL A 87 -27.82 -5.46 -6.56
N VAL A 88 -27.99 -5.93 -7.80
CA VAL A 88 -27.42 -5.26 -8.98
C VAL A 88 -28.54 -4.56 -9.71
N ARG A 89 -28.40 -3.25 -9.94
CA ARG A 89 -29.33 -2.43 -10.70
C ARG A 89 -28.68 -1.98 -12.00
N ILE A 90 -29.29 -2.37 -13.11
CA ILE A 90 -28.90 -1.88 -14.44
C ILE A 90 -29.55 -0.51 -14.64
N ALA A 91 -28.73 0.54 -14.71
CA ALA A 91 -29.21 1.91 -14.82
C ALA A 91 -28.49 2.64 -15.97
N SER A 92 -29.23 3.19 -16.89
CA SER A 92 -28.70 4.09 -17.93
C SER A 92 -28.25 5.42 -17.32
N ASP A 93 -29.01 5.93 -16.35
CA ASP A 93 -28.70 7.10 -15.54
C ASP A 93 -28.50 6.64 -14.07
N LYS A 94 -27.24 6.52 -13.66
CA LYS A 94 -26.88 6.09 -12.32
C LYS A 94 -27.14 7.16 -11.26
N GLU A 95 -27.10 8.43 -11.61
CA GLU A 95 -27.32 9.54 -10.69
C GLU A 95 -28.80 9.61 -10.30
N ALA A 96 -29.69 9.53 -11.27
CA ALA A 96 -31.14 9.45 -11.01
C ALA A 96 -31.50 8.21 -10.17
N GLU A 97 -30.92 7.04 -10.48
CA GLU A 97 -31.16 5.82 -9.73
C GLU A 97 -30.60 5.89 -8.30
N LEU A 98 -29.44 6.52 -8.09
CA LEU A 98 -28.85 6.81 -6.78
C LEU A 98 -29.82 7.61 -5.91
N ILE A 99 -30.34 8.72 -6.44
CA ILE A 99 -31.33 9.58 -5.74
C ILE A 99 -32.56 8.77 -5.37
N HIS A 100 -33.12 8.02 -6.34
CA HIS A 100 -34.28 7.17 -6.13
C HIS A 100 -34.08 6.16 -4.99
N ILE A 101 -32.95 5.45 -4.98
CA ILE A 101 -32.63 4.48 -3.91
C ILE A 101 -32.51 5.18 -2.56
N LEU A 102 -31.82 6.32 -2.48
CA LEU A 102 -31.63 7.06 -1.23
C LEU A 102 -32.93 7.68 -0.70
N GLN A 103 -33.89 7.99 -1.58
CA GLN A 103 -35.24 8.42 -1.18
C GLN A 103 -36.08 7.25 -0.66
N ALA A 104 -35.95 6.08 -1.26
CA ALA A 104 -36.68 4.88 -0.88
C ALA A 104 -36.15 4.22 0.41
N VAL A 105 -34.81 4.19 0.60
CA VAL A 105 -34.17 3.56 1.76
C VAL A 105 -33.72 4.64 2.74
N GLN A 106 -34.44 4.82 3.81
CA GLN A 106 -34.12 5.80 4.85
C GLN A 106 -32.96 5.29 5.76
N GLY A 107 -32.32 6.21 6.49
CA GLY A 107 -31.21 5.93 7.38
C GLY A 107 -29.84 6.21 6.80
N SER A 108 -28.80 5.89 7.53
CA SER A 108 -27.42 6.16 7.16
C SER A 108 -26.97 5.37 5.93
N ALA A 109 -26.21 6.00 5.04
CA ALA A 109 -25.77 5.41 3.78
C ALA A 109 -24.29 5.72 3.45
N ILE A 110 -23.68 4.81 2.69
CA ILE A 110 -22.36 5.03 2.08
C ILE A 110 -22.52 4.89 0.57
N VAL A 111 -21.91 5.81 -0.19
CA VAL A 111 -21.85 5.76 -1.66
C VAL A 111 -20.40 5.69 -2.08
N TYR A 112 -20.00 4.57 -2.67
CA TYR A 112 -18.64 4.39 -3.17
C TYR A 112 -18.51 4.83 -4.62
N VAL A 113 -17.50 5.66 -4.86
CA VAL A 113 -17.08 6.13 -6.18
C VAL A 113 -15.56 6.02 -6.30
N ARG A 114 -15.02 5.96 -7.50
CA ARG A 114 -13.58 5.72 -7.71
C ARG A 114 -12.72 6.98 -7.70
N SER A 115 -13.23 8.13 -8.05
CA SER A 115 -12.42 9.34 -8.17
C SER A 115 -12.69 10.34 -7.05
N ARG A 116 -11.62 11.02 -6.61
CA ARG A 116 -11.71 12.10 -5.61
C ARG A 116 -12.62 13.25 -6.10
N LYS A 117 -12.61 13.53 -7.41
CA LYS A 117 -13.46 14.53 -8.04
C LYS A 117 -14.93 14.12 -7.93
N LEU A 118 -15.23 12.88 -8.31
CA LEU A 118 -16.60 12.36 -8.30
C LEU A 118 -17.19 12.30 -6.86
N THR A 119 -16.37 12.11 -5.81
CA THR A 119 -16.89 12.18 -4.43
C THR A 119 -17.52 13.53 -4.13
N LYS A 120 -16.93 14.63 -4.61
CA LYS A 120 -17.43 15.98 -4.40
C LYS A 120 -18.68 16.26 -5.24
N GLU A 121 -18.63 15.85 -6.51
CA GLU A 121 -19.74 16.06 -7.48
C GLU A 121 -21.00 15.33 -7.02
N ILE A 122 -20.91 14.05 -6.66
CA ILE A 122 -22.05 13.27 -6.15
C ILE A 122 -22.54 13.81 -4.80
N ALA A 123 -21.64 14.20 -3.89
CA ALA A 123 -22.08 14.81 -2.63
C ALA A 123 -22.83 16.13 -2.87
N GLN A 124 -22.43 16.91 -3.84
CA GLN A 124 -23.14 18.14 -4.20
C GLN A 124 -24.50 17.82 -4.86
N LEU A 125 -24.54 16.89 -5.80
CA LEU A 125 -25.76 16.42 -6.43
C LEU A 125 -26.80 15.98 -5.39
N LEU A 126 -26.37 15.23 -4.38
CA LEU A 126 -27.27 14.78 -3.31
C LEU A 126 -27.79 15.95 -2.47
N LYS A 127 -26.96 16.95 -2.17
CA LYS A 127 -27.41 18.16 -1.46
C LYS A 127 -28.43 18.96 -2.25
N ASP A 128 -28.21 19.07 -3.57
CA ASP A 128 -29.14 19.78 -4.48
C ASP A 128 -30.50 19.07 -4.59
N ASN A 129 -30.56 17.79 -4.14
CA ASN A 129 -31.80 16.99 -4.04
C ASN A 129 -32.24 16.78 -2.58
N ASP A 130 -31.92 17.70 -1.66
CA ASP A 130 -32.31 17.72 -0.25
C ASP A 130 -31.83 16.48 0.57
N ILE A 131 -30.78 15.79 0.09
CA ILE A 131 -30.17 14.67 0.80
C ILE A 131 -28.88 15.15 1.49
N LYS A 132 -28.91 15.18 2.85
CA LYS A 132 -27.74 15.57 3.65
C LYS A 132 -26.57 14.64 3.39
N SER A 133 -25.53 15.15 2.74
CA SER A 133 -24.37 14.38 2.32
C SER A 133 -23.05 15.09 2.61
N THR A 134 -21.99 14.31 2.73
CA THR A 134 -20.60 14.79 2.75
C THR A 134 -19.73 13.85 1.92
N PHE A 135 -18.45 14.19 1.74
CA PHE A 135 -17.54 13.36 0.96
C PHE A 135 -16.24 13.06 1.71
N TYR A 136 -15.61 11.91 1.36
CA TYR A 136 -14.38 11.45 1.98
C TYR A 136 -13.43 10.81 0.94
N HIS A 137 -12.16 11.20 0.98
CA HIS A 137 -11.10 10.59 0.16
C HIS A 137 -9.72 10.78 0.83
N ALA A 138 -8.74 9.97 0.44
CA ALA A 138 -7.39 9.97 1.03
C ALA A 138 -6.69 11.35 0.99
N GLY A 139 -6.95 12.17 -0.03
CA GLY A 139 -6.35 13.49 -0.20
C GLY A 139 -6.93 14.62 0.67
N LEU A 140 -7.85 14.33 1.60
CA LEU A 140 -8.31 15.30 2.60
C LEU A 140 -7.31 15.38 3.75
N GLU A 141 -7.20 16.54 4.38
CA GLU A 141 -6.45 16.72 5.63
C GLU A 141 -7.06 15.88 6.77
N HIS A 142 -6.23 15.43 7.70
CA HIS A 142 -6.66 14.58 8.82
C HIS A 142 -7.83 15.17 9.61
N PHE A 143 -7.71 16.44 10.00
CA PHE A 143 -8.75 17.15 10.72
C PHE A 143 -10.10 17.16 9.98
N THR A 144 -10.08 17.43 8.68
CA THR A 144 -11.28 17.39 7.84
C THR A 144 -11.88 15.98 7.74
N LYS A 145 -11.02 14.96 7.65
CA LYS A 145 -11.47 13.56 7.66
C LYS A 145 -12.20 13.21 8.94
N ASP A 146 -11.62 13.58 10.09
CA ASP A 146 -12.16 13.28 11.42
C ASP A 146 -13.53 13.95 11.63
N ILE A 147 -13.65 15.25 11.28
CA ILE A 147 -14.92 15.97 11.41
C ILE A 147 -16.00 15.31 10.55
N ARG A 148 -15.74 15.05 9.27
CA ARG A 148 -16.75 14.48 8.38
C ARG A 148 -17.17 13.06 8.79
N GLN A 149 -16.22 12.27 9.26
CA GLN A 149 -16.50 10.94 9.78
C GLN A 149 -17.35 11.00 11.04
N GLN A 150 -17.03 11.89 11.99
CA GLN A 150 -17.80 12.08 13.21
C GLN A 150 -19.22 12.60 12.92
N ASP A 151 -19.38 13.57 12.01
CA ASP A 151 -20.70 14.08 11.62
C ASP A 151 -21.56 12.99 11.01
N TRP A 152 -20.99 12.11 10.20
CA TRP A 152 -21.70 10.97 9.64
C TRP A 152 -21.98 9.90 10.70
N GLN A 153 -21.07 9.62 11.61
CA GLN A 153 -21.28 8.68 12.71
C GLN A 153 -22.41 9.13 13.67
N ARG A 154 -22.55 10.44 13.87
CA ARG A 154 -23.56 11.05 14.76
C ARG A 154 -24.88 11.39 14.05
N ASP A 155 -25.05 10.97 12.81
CA ASP A 155 -26.21 11.24 11.96
C ASP A 155 -26.48 12.73 11.65
N ASN A 156 -25.49 13.62 11.93
CA ASN A 156 -25.55 15.02 11.48
C ASN A 156 -25.54 15.09 9.95
N THR A 157 -24.88 14.13 9.31
CA THR A 157 -24.87 13.88 7.87
C THR A 157 -25.33 12.46 7.59
N ARG A 158 -26.29 12.30 6.71
CA ARG A 158 -26.91 11.01 6.40
C ARG A 158 -26.06 10.15 5.46
N VAL A 159 -25.50 10.76 4.40
CA VAL A 159 -24.81 10.05 3.33
C VAL A 159 -23.35 10.40 3.28
N MET A 160 -22.48 9.41 3.33
CA MET A 160 -21.05 9.54 3.06
C MET A 160 -20.74 9.10 1.64
N VAL A 161 -20.29 10.03 0.79
CA VAL A 161 -19.80 9.72 -0.55
C VAL A 161 -18.28 9.57 -0.50
N ALA A 162 -17.74 8.41 -0.83
CA ALA A 162 -16.35 8.14 -0.56
C ALA A 162 -15.65 7.30 -1.64
N THR A 163 -14.33 7.39 -1.67
CA THR A 163 -13.49 6.37 -2.32
C THR A 163 -13.24 5.22 -1.36
N ASN A 164 -12.62 4.12 -1.81
CA ASN A 164 -12.23 2.98 -1.00
C ASN A 164 -11.38 3.33 0.25
N SER A 165 -10.81 4.55 0.31
CA SER A 165 -10.10 5.05 1.50
C SER A 165 -11.00 5.25 2.73
N PHE A 166 -12.32 5.30 2.55
CA PHE A 166 -13.28 5.31 3.63
C PHE A 166 -13.67 3.88 3.97
N GLY A 167 -12.93 3.29 4.87
CA GLY A 167 -13.14 1.87 5.11
C GLY A 167 -12.55 1.36 6.40
N MET A 168 -11.23 1.29 6.51
CA MET A 168 -10.56 0.76 7.71
C MET A 168 -10.98 1.54 8.96
N GLY A 169 -11.37 0.81 10.02
CA GLY A 169 -11.77 1.40 11.29
C GLY A 169 -13.18 2.04 11.32
N ILE A 170 -13.97 1.92 10.26
CA ILE A 170 -15.34 2.41 10.25
C ILE A 170 -16.26 1.34 10.88
N ASP A 171 -16.83 1.68 12.03
CA ASP A 171 -17.77 0.84 12.76
C ASP A 171 -19.04 1.63 13.11
N LYS A 172 -19.94 1.81 12.11
CA LYS A 172 -21.28 2.34 12.29
C LYS A 172 -22.26 1.19 12.06
N PRO A 173 -23.00 0.75 13.09
CA PRO A 173 -23.82 -0.46 13.02
C PRO A 173 -25.07 -0.31 12.14
N ASP A 174 -25.61 0.88 12.04
CA ASP A 174 -26.92 1.19 11.48
C ASP A 174 -26.91 1.72 10.04
N VAL A 175 -25.87 1.42 9.27
CA VAL A 175 -25.85 1.72 7.84
C VAL A 175 -26.91 0.91 7.12
N ARG A 176 -27.88 1.58 6.49
CA ARG A 176 -29.00 0.90 5.82
C ARG A 176 -28.71 0.53 4.38
N VAL A 177 -27.86 1.29 3.70
CA VAL A 177 -27.49 0.96 2.33
C VAL A 177 -26.05 1.37 2.02
N VAL A 178 -25.36 0.49 1.32
CA VAL A 178 -24.08 0.76 0.67
C VAL A 178 -24.31 0.70 -0.84
N ILE A 179 -23.98 1.78 -1.55
CA ILE A 179 -24.20 1.89 -2.99
C ILE A 179 -22.85 2.04 -3.69
N HIS A 180 -22.60 1.21 -4.69
CA HIS A 180 -21.44 1.32 -5.56
C HIS A 180 -21.85 1.93 -6.91
N MET A 181 -21.35 3.13 -7.18
CA MET A 181 -21.54 3.81 -8.47
C MET A 181 -20.63 3.25 -9.56
N ASP A 182 -19.48 2.71 -9.15
CA ASP A 182 -18.49 2.06 -10.00
C ASP A 182 -18.21 0.65 -9.47
N SER A 183 -17.88 -0.29 -10.37
CA SER A 183 -17.47 -1.63 -9.97
C SER A 183 -16.20 -1.59 -9.12
N PRO A 184 -16.18 -2.22 -7.95
CA PRO A 184 -14.98 -2.41 -7.13
C PRO A 184 -13.84 -3.10 -7.89
N ASP A 185 -12.64 -3.11 -7.30
CA ASP A 185 -11.46 -3.68 -7.95
C ASP A 185 -11.45 -5.21 -7.89
N SER A 186 -12.09 -5.79 -6.87
CA SER A 186 -12.20 -7.24 -6.70
C SER A 186 -13.50 -7.59 -5.96
N LEU A 187 -13.83 -8.89 -5.93
CA LEU A 187 -14.98 -9.39 -5.15
C LEU A 187 -14.74 -9.22 -3.65
N GLU A 188 -13.51 -9.38 -3.20
CA GLU A 188 -13.11 -9.20 -1.80
C GLU A 188 -13.30 -7.74 -1.37
N ALA A 189 -12.85 -6.78 -2.19
CA ALA A 189 -13.08 -5.36 -1.95
C ALA A 189 -14.58 -5.04 -1.92
N TYR A 190 -15.35 -5.57 -2.88
CA TYR A 190 -16.81 -5.40 -2.89
C TYR A 190 -17.45 -5.96 -1.61
N PHE A 191 -17.06 -7.15 -1.20
CA PHE A 191 -17.59 -7.79 0.01
C PHE A 191 -17.26 -6.99 1.27
N GLN A 192 -16.04 -6.51 1.39
CA GLN A 192 -15.57 -5.71 2.52
C GLN A 192 -16.31 -4.36 2.61
N GLU A 193 -16.50 -3.69 1.47
CA GLU A 193 -17.22 -2.41 1.38
C GLU A 193 -18.72 -2.61 1.64
N ALA A 194 -19.36 -3.56 0.98
CA ALA A 194 -20.76 -3.92 1.15
C ALA A 194 -21.10 -4.39 2.58
N GLY A 195 -20.17 -5.13 3.19
CA GLY A 195 -20.29 -5.66 4.55
C GLY A 195 -20.37 -4.61 5.65
N ARG A 196 -20.20 -3.31 5.32
CA ARG A 196 -20.43 -2.20 6.26
C ARG A 196 -21.92 -1.96 6.55
N ALA A 197 -22.81 -2.42 5.68
CA ALA A 197 -24.23 -2.28 5.87
C ALA A 197 -24.78 -3.30 6.89
N GLY A 198 -25.71 -2.88 7.72
CA GLY A 198 -26.51 -3.74 8.59
C GLY A 198 -25.75 -4.52 9.66
N ARG A 199 -24.69 -3.94 10.24
CA ARG A 199 -23.93 -4.59 11.33
C ARG A 199 -24.75 -4.77 12.61
N ASP A 200 -25.83 -4.02 12.75
CA ASP A 200 -26.81 -4.14 13.84
C ASP A 200 -27.80 -5.31 13.67
N GLY A 201 -27.64 -6.14 12.63
CA GLY A 201 -28.51 -7.26 12.33
C GLY A 201 -29.83 -6.88 11.63
N LYS A 202 -30.16 -5.59 11.49
CA LYS A 202 -31.34 -5.15 10.79
C LYS A 202 -31.15 -5.20 9.28
N LYS A 203 -32.27 -5.30 8.55
CA LYS A 203 -32.27 -5.35 7.08
C LYS A 203 -31.50 -4.18 6.47
N ALA A 204 -30.59 -4.50 5.57
CA ALA A 204 -29.75 -3.54 4.88
C ALA A 204 -29.50 -4.00 3.44
N TYR A 205 -29.01 -3.09 2.60
CA TYR A 205 -28.83 -3.34 1.18
C TYR A 205 -27.40 -2.99 0.75
N ALA A 206 -26.83 -3.81 -0.12
CA ALA A 206 -25.63 -3.53 -0.89
C ALA A 206 -26.02 -3.45 -2.36
N VAL A 207 -25.99 -2.27 -2.93
CA VAL A 207 -26.46 -2.00 -4.30
C VAL A 207 -25.28 -1.68 -5.20
N LEU A 208 -25.13 -2.42 -6.29
CA LEU A 208 -24.22 -2.10 -7.37
C LEU A 208 -25.01 -1.51 -8.53
N LEU A 209 -24.71 -0.25 -8.87
CA LEU A 209 -25.24 0.40 -10.06
C LEU A 209 -24.36 0.07 -11.24
N TYR A 210 -24.90 -0.59 -12.24
CA TYR A 210 -24.18 -1.10 -13.38
C TYR A 210 -24.74 -0.57 -14.71
N ASN A 211 -23.83 -0.28 -15.65
CA ASN A 211 -24.19 -0.06 -17.05
C ASN A 211 -23.14 -0.67 -17.99
N SER A 212 -23.44 -0.70 -19.28
CA SER A 212 -22.55 -1.30 -20.29
C SER A 212 -21.17 -0.62 -20.40
N ALA A 213 -21.05 0.65 -19.99
CA ALA A 213 -19.77 1.34 -19.97
C ALA A 213 -18.84 0.83 -18.85
N ASP A 214 -19.41 0.27 -17.78
CA ASP A 214 -18.60 -0.26 -16.67
C ASP A 214 -17.81 -1.50 -17.07
N ALA A 215 -18.37 -2.38 -17.88
CA ALA A 215 -17.64 -3.53 -18.42
C ALA A 215 -16.40 -3.08 -19.21
N ARG A 216 -16.57 -2.09 -20.10
CA ARG A 216 -15.46 -1.53 -20.88
C ARG A 216 -14.40 -0.87 -19.99
N LYS A 217 -14.84 -0.11 -18.97
CA LYS A 217 -13.94 0.51 -17.99
C LYS A 217 -13.18 -0.56 -17.18
N LEU A 218 -13.85 -1.65 -16.81
CA LEU A 218 -13.24 -2.75 -16.06
C LEU A 218 -12.20 -3.47 -16.92
N HIS A 219 -12.51 -3.84 -18.15
CA HIS A 219 -11.56 -4.45 -19.07
C HIS A 219 -10.34 -3.56 -19.32
N LYS A 220 -10.56 -2.26 -19.54
CA LYS A 220 -9.44 -1.33 -19.67
C LYS A 220 -8.56 -1.29 -18.41
N ARG A 221 -9.15 -1.25 -17.23
CA ARG A 221 -8.39 -1.26 -15.95
C ARG A 221 -7.60 -2.54 -15.75
N ILE A 222 -8.16 -3.69 -16.12
CA ILE A 222 -7.43 -4.97 -16.04
C ILE A 222 -6.19 -4.88 -16.93
N GLY A 223 -6.33 -4.45 -18.19
CA GLY A 223 -5.19 -4.28 -19.07
C GLY A 223 -4.17 -3.26 -18.57
N ASP A 224 -4.63 -2.13 -18.00
CA ASP A 224 -3.75 -1.10 -17.46
C ASP A 224 -2.99 -1.55 -16.19
N ASN A 225 -3.60 -2.41 -15.34
CA ASN A 225 -2.99 -2.90 -14.09
C ASN A 225 -2.14 -4.17 -14.29
N PHE A 226 -2.41 -4.93 -15.33
CA PHE A 226 -1.69 -6.16 -15.67
C PHE A 226 -1.13 -6.02 -17.10
N PRO A 227 -0.08 -5.19 -17.29
CA PRO A 227 0.52 -4.97 -18.60
C PRO A 227 1.13 -6.27 -19.13
N GLU A 228 1.06 -6.44 -20.44
CA GLU A 228 1.72 -7.56 -21.13
C GLU A 228 3.24 -7.50 -20.95
N LYS A 229 3.91 -8.67 -21.03
CA LYS A 229 5.36 -8.77 -20.83
C LYS A 229 6.15 -7.82 -21.72
N ASP A 230 5.71 -7.64 -22.96
CA ASP A 230 6.38 -6.75 -23.92
C ASP A 230 6.24 -5.27 -23.55
N GLU A 231 5.11 -4.88 -22.97
CA GLU A 231 4.93 -3.52 -22.45
C GLU A 231 5.83 -3.25 -21.24
N ILE A 232 5.97 -4.24 -20.34
CA ILE A 232 6.88 -4.14 -19.19
C ILE A 232 8.32 -3.99 -19.66
N ARG A 233 8.75 -4.78 -20.65
CA ARG A 233 10.08 -4.70 -21.27
C ARG A 233 10.31 -3.33 -21.91
N LYS A 234 9.33 -2.86 -22.67
CA LYS A 234 9.38 -1.54 -23.32
C LYS A 234 9.55 -0.41 -22.29
N VAL A 235 8.81 -0.47 -21.17
CA VAL A 235 8.95 0.52 -20.07
C VAL A 235 10.35 0.45 -19.46
N TYR A 236 10.88 -0.75 -19.22
CA TYR A 236 12.21 -0.94 -18.67
C TYR A 236 13.31 -0.41 -19.57
N ASP A 237 13.27 -0.72 -20.87
CA ASP A 237 14.23 -0.21 -21.84
C ASP A 237 14.11 1.30 -22.02
N SER A 238 12.88 1.82 -22.12
CA SER A 238 12.65 3.27 -22.19
C SER A 238 13.22 3.99 -20.96
N LEU A 239 13.10 3.40 -19.76
CA LEU A 239 13.66 3.95 -18.53
C LEU A 239 15.19 3.98 -18.58
N ALA A 240 15.80 2.91 -19.06
CA ALA A 240 17.25 2.84 -19.22
C ALA A 240 17.78 3.83 -20.27
N TYR A 241 17.06 4.03 -21.38
CA TYR A 241 17.38 5.05 -22.38
C TYR A 241 17.19 6.47 -21.83
N TYR A 242 16.15 6.71 -21.05
CA TYR A 242 15.89 8.03 -20.45
C TYR A 242 17.05 8.50 -19.57
N TYR A 243 17.69 7.59 -18.85
CA TYR A 243 18.87 7.88 -18.02
C TYR A 243 20.20 7.52 -18.69
N GLN A 244 20.19 7.16 -19.97
CA GLN A 244 21.39 6.81 -20.77
C GLN A 244 22.24 5.70 -20.11
N ILE A 245 21.58 4.68 -19.55
CA ILE A 245 22.25 3.56 -18.88
C ILE A 245 22.53 2.47 -19.90
N GLY A 246 23.80 2.12 -20.07
CA GLY A 246 24.22 1.00 -20.93
C GLY A 246 23.97 -0.36 -20.28
N VAL A 247 23.82 -1.41 -21.09
CA VAL A 247 23.74 -2.80 -20.61
C VAL A 247 24.98 -3.13 -19.77
N GLY A 248 24.79 -3.79 -18.64
CA GLY A 248 25.85 -4.13 -17.68
C GLY A 248 26.26 -2.98 -16.74
N SER A 249 25.61 -1.81 -16.82
CA SER A 249 25.89 -0.65 -15.97
C SER A 249 24.67 -0.16 -15.19
N GLY A 250 24.82 0.88 -14.38
CA GLY A 250 23.75 1.58 -13.67
C GLY A 250 23.35 0.99 -12.32
N GLY A 251 23.87 -0.17 -11.92
CA GLY A 251 23.57 -0.76 -10.62
C GLY A 251 23.96 0.17 -9.45
N GLY A 252 23.05 0.36 -8.49
CA GLY A 252 23.23 1.25 -7.35
C GLY A 252 22.98 2.74 -7.62
N HIS A 253 22.73 3.16 -8.87
CA HIS A 253 22.48 4.56 -9.20
C HIS A 253 21.02 4.97 -8.93
N THR A 254 20.87 6.16 -8.39
CA THR A 254 19.55 6.75 -8.08
C THR A 254 19.32 8.01 -8.89
N PHE A 255 18.17 8.09 -9.53
CA PHE A 255 17.76 9.19 -10.37
C PHE A 255 16.45 9.80 -9.87
N LEU A 256 16.31 11.12 -9.94
CA LEU A 256 15.02 11.77 -9.76
C LEU A 256 14.10 11.34 -10.90
N PHE A 257 12.86 11.07 -10.60
CA PHE A 257 11.92 10.53 -11.57
C PHE A 257 10.58 11.26 -11.53
N ASN A 258 10.21 11.82 -12.67
CA ASN A 258 8.88 12.35 -12.89
C ASN A 258 8.16 11.47 -13.91
N ILE A 259 7.24 10.64 -13.44
CA ILE A 259 6.50 9.71 -14.30
C ILE A 259 5.73 10.42 -15.41
N ALA A 260 5.19 11.63 -15.17
CA ALA A 260 4.44 12.37 -16.17
C ALA A 260 5.33 12.86 -17.31
N GLU A 261 6.52 13.38 -17.01
CA GLU A 261 7.52 13.77 -18.00
C GLU A 261 8.04 12.58 -18.79
N PHE A 262 8.34 11.48 -18.09
CA PHE A 262 8.78 10.24 -18.72
C PHE A 262 7.73 9.68 -19.70
N CYS A 263 6.47 9.59 -19.26
CA CYS A 263 5.37 9.14 -20.11
C CYS A 263 5.16 10.04 -21.34
N SER A 264 5.30 11.35 -21.16
CA SER A 264 5.22 12.32 -22.27
C SER A 264 6.35 12.11 -23.27
N ALA A 265 7.60 11.93 -22.80
CA ALA A 265 8.76 11.76 -23.64
C ALA A 265 8.72 10.49 -24.51
N TYR A 266 8.16 9.40 -23.98
CA TYR A 266 8.09 8.10 -24.66
C TYR A 266 6.69 7.72 -25.15
N HIS A 267 5.73 8.63 -25.10
CA HIS A 267 4.33 8.41 -25.50
C HIS A 267 3.69 7.19 -24.84
N LEU A 268 3.93 7.03 -23.53
CA LEU A 268 3.44 5.92 -22.72
C LEU A 268 2.17 6.31 -21.92
N SER A 269 1.33 5.33 -21.62
CA SER A 269 0.22 5.50 -20.69
C SER A 269 0.73 5.59 -19.24
N LEU A 270 0.31 6.59 -18.49
CA LEU A 270 0.74 6.81 -17.11
C LEU A 270 0.39 5.63 -16.20
N THR A 271 -0.84 5.11 -16.30
CA THR A 271 -1.30 3.98 -15.47
C THR A 271 -0.54 2.70 -15.78
N LEU A 272 -0.37 2.39 -17.07
CA LEU A 272 0.36 1.21 -17.52
C LEU A 272 1.85 1.30 -17.16
N THR A 273 2.44 2.49 -17.24
CA THR A 273 3.83 2.72 -16.83
C THR A 273 4.02 2.55 -15.33
N ASP A 274 3.15 3.11 -14.50
CA ASP A 274 3.20 2.91 -13.04
C ASP A 274 3.07 1.43 -12.68
N ALA A 275 2.13 0.70 -13.28
CA ALA A 275 1.96 -0.74 -13.08
C ALA A 275 3.21 -1.52 -13.50
N SER A 276 3.79 -1.21 -14.67
CA SER A 276 5.03 -1.84 -15.16
C SER A 276 6.20 -1.59 -14.22
N LEU A 277 6.40 -0.35 -13.75
CA LEU A 277 7.47 -0.01 -12.81
C LEU A 277 7.33 -0.76 -11.49
N ARG A 278 6.11 -0.90 -10.96
CA ARG A 278 5.86 -1.71 -9.75
C ARG A 278 6.14 -3.19 -9.95
N ILE A 279 5.87 -3.73 -11.14
CA ILE A 279 6.24 -5.12 -11.47
C ILE A 279 7.77 -5.26 -11.53
N ILE A 280 8.46 -4.36 -12.21
CA ILE A 280 9.92 -4.35 -12.31
C ILE A 280 10.58 -4.20 -10.92
N GLU A 281 9.97 -3.41 -10.03
CA GLU A 281 10.37 -3.29 -8.63
C GLU A 281 10.21 -4.61 -7.87
N ARG A 282 9.05 -5.29 -7.98
CA ARG A 282 8.80 -6.60 -7.35
C ARG A 282 9.80 -7.67 -7.82
N LEU A 283 10.24 -7.58 -9.06
CA LEU A 283 11.26 -8.46 -9.63
C LEU A 283 12.69 -8.10 -9.14
N GLY A 284 12.84 -7.01 -8.38
CA GLY A 284 14.12 -6.60 -7.79
C GLY A 284 15.12 -6.01 -8.78
N TYR A 285 14.67 -5.42 -9.88
CA TYR A 285 15.53 -4.71 -10.83
C TYR A 285 15.69 -3.24 -10.47
N ILE A 286 14.62 -2.62 -10.02
CA ILE A 286 14.60 -1.22 -9.58
C ILE A 286 13.96 -1.11 -8.20
N LEU A 287 14.14 0.04 -7.58
CA LEU A 287 13.33 0.56 -6.52
C LEU A 287 12.61 1.79 -7.05
N TYR A 288 11.29 1.77 -7.01
CA TYR A 288 10.44 2.85 -7.50
C TYR A 288 9.73 3.55 -6.35
N GLU A 289 10.19 4.75 -6.01
CA GLU A 289 9.63 5.54 -4.93
C GLU A 289 8.87 6.74 -5.47
N ASN A 290 7.57 6.69 -5.31
CA ASN A 290 6.64 7.72 -5.78
C ASN A 290 6.14 8.64 -4.64
N ASP A 291 6.44 8.32 -3.36
CA ASP A 291 6.08 9.16 -2.23
C ASP A 291 7.25 10.09 -1.84
N PRO A 292 7.12 11.41 -2.06
CA PRO A 292 8.17 12.37 -1.72
C PRO A 292 8.44 12.52 -0.21
N ASN A 293 7.60 11.95 0.65
CA ASN A 293 7.73 12.03 2.12
C ASN A 293 8.37 10.78 2.73
N ASN A 294 8.87 9.86 1.92
CA ASN A 294 9.45 8.64 2.43
C ASN A 294 10.79 8.89 3.13
N SER A 295 11.00 8.22 4.26
CA SER A 295 12.21 8.35 5.06
C SER A 295 13.43 7.75 4.33
N ALA A 296 14.63 8.24 4.65
CA ALA A 296 15.88 7.64 4.20
C ALA A 296 15.95 6.16 4.57
N ARG A 297 16.61 5.35 3.74
CA ARG A 297 16.80 3.92 4.02
C ARG A 297 18.17 3.44 3.58
N LEU A 298 18.68 2.43 4.26
CA LEU A 298 19.95 1.81 3.89
C LEU A 298 19.99 0.33 4.25
N MET A 299 20.90 -0.40 3.60
CA MET A 299 21.30 -1.76 3.97
C MET A 299 22.81 -1.90 3.87
N PHE A 300 23.42 -2.75 4.69
CA PHE A 300 24.83 -3.12 4.51
C PHE A 300 24.99 -4.12 3.38
N LEU A 301 25.97 -3.86 2.52
CA LEU A 301 26.35 -4.77 1.42
C LEU A 301 27.36 -5.81 1.88
N LEU A 302 28.14 -5.47 2.90
CA LEU A 302 29.09 -6.36 3.55
C LEU A 302 28.41 -7.15 4.67
N SER A 303 28.85 -8.39 4.87
CA SER A 303 28.46 -9.17 6.05
C SER A 303 29.05 -8.55 7.33
N ARG A 304 28.47 -8.88 8.48
CA ARG A 304 28.92 -8.38 9.78
C ARG A 304 30.41 -8.65 10.04
N ASN A 305 30.90 -9.83 9.66
CA ASN A 305 32.33 -10.20 9.82
C ASN A 305 33.22 -9.38 8.91
N GLN A 306 32.82 -9.12 7.67
CA GLN A 306 33.59 -8.28 6.74
C GLN A 306 33.67 -6.83 7.22
N LEU A 307 32.59 -6.32 7.83
CA LEU A 307 32.54 -4.96 8.36
C LEU A 307 33.55 -4.76 9.50
N TYR A 308 33.73 -5.75 10.38
CA TYR A 308 34.72 -5.72 11.47
C TYR A 308 36.17 -5.83 11.00
N LEU A 309 36.41 -6.30 9.78
CA LEU A 309 37.74 -6.45 9.20
C LEU A 309 38.18 -5.22 8.37
N LEU A 310 37.39 -4.15 8.38
CA LEU A 310 37.74 -2.92 7.62
C LEU A 310 38.70 -2.06 8.44
N ASP A 311 39.97 -2.08 8.08
CA ASP A 311 41.06 -1.31 8.74
C ASP A 311 41.13 0.15 8.27
N ASN A 312 40.37 0.56 7.27
CA ASN A 312 40.48 1.87 6.61
C ASN A 312 39.23 2.76 6.81
N LEU A 313 38.54 2.60 7.92
CA LEU A 313 37.45 3.49 8.34
C LEU A 313 38.01 4.70 9.12
N SER A 314 37.51 5.88 8.85
CA SER A 314 37.75 7.03 9.72
C SER A 314 36.97 6.88 11.02
N GLN A 315 37.44 7.52 12.10
CA GLN A 315 36.78 7.52 13.39
C GLN A 315 35.28 7.95 13.32
N ARG A 316 34.96 8.87 12.40
CA ARG A 316 33.58 9.33 12.18
C ARG A 316 32.73 8.30 11.44
N GLU A 317 33.29 7.59 10.47
CA GLU A 317 32.60 6.51 9.75
C GLU A 317 32.30 5.35 10.68
N ASP A 318 33.26 4.97 11.51
CA ASP A 318 33.09 3.92 12.52
C ASP A 318 31.99 4.28 13.52
N LEU A 319 31.97 5.54 14.00
CA LEU A 319 30.92 6.05 14.87
C LEU A 319 29.52 5.98 14.25
N VAL A 320 29.41 6.29 12.96
CA VAL A 320 28.13 6.21 12.22
C VAL A 320 27.70 4.77 12.03
N ILE A 321 28.60 3.86 11.66
CA ILE A 321 28.33 2.43 11.52
C ILE A 321 27.85 1.84 12.84
N ASP A 322 28.53 2.16 13.94
CA ASP A 322 28.18 1.69 15.28
C ASP A 322 26.81 2.21 15.72
N ALA A 323 26.52 3.48 15.46
CA ALA A 323 25.20 4.07 15.72
C ALA A 323 24.09 3.39 14.91
N LEU A 324 24.34 3.11 13.62
CA LEU A 324 23.39 2.39 12.76
C LEU A 324 23.09 1.00 13.29
N MET A 325 24.13 0.21 13.63
CA MET A 325 23.95 -1.14 14.15
C MET A 325 23.25 -1.19 15.51
N ARG A 326 23.39 -0.15 16.34
CA ARG A 326 22.71 -0.05 17.64
C ARG A 326 21.27 0.41 17.55
N LEU A 327 20.97 1.31 16.59
CA LEU A 327 19.64 1.91 16.46
C LEU A 327 18.70 1.03 15.63
N TYR A 328 19.23 0.30 14.65
CA TYR A 328 18.43 -0.40 13.67
C TYR A 328 18.80 -1.88 13.56
N GLY A 329 17.79 -2.75 13.60
CA GLY A 329 17.96 -4.18 13.33
C GLY A 329 17.64 -4.49 11.87
N GLY A 330 18.24 -5.56 11.32
CA GLY A 330 17.92 -6.05 9.97
C GLY A 330 18.74 -5.44 8.83
N LEU A 331 19.63 -4.51 9.11
CA LEU A 331 20.46 -3.78 8.12
C LEU A 331 21.30 -4.68 7.19
N PHE A 332 21.58 -5.92 7.59
CA PHE A 332 22.37 -6.88 6.81
C PHE A 332 21.51 -7.78 5.89
N ASN A 333 20.18 -7.72 6.03
CA ASN A 333 19.29 -8.62 5.31
C ASN A 333 18.42 -7.87 4.28
N ASP A 334 18.07 -6.60 4.58
CA ASP A 334 17.19 -5.80 3.73
C ASP A 334 17.35 -4.30 4.05
N TYR A 335 16.72 -3.45 3.23
CA TYR A 335 16.65 -2.02 3.49
C TYR A 335 15.86 -1.70 4.74
N VAL A 336 16.45 -0.91 5.60
CA VAL A 336 15.82 -0.42 6.83
C VAL A 336 15.65 1.08 6.74
N TYR A 337 14.45 1.56 7.01
CA TYR A 337 14.19 3.00 7.14
C TYR A 337 14.95 3.58 8.33
N ILE A 338 15.63 4.67 8.07
CA ILE A 338 16.44 5.36 9.08
C ILE A 338 15.95 6.81 9.27
N ASP A 339 16.15 7.32 10.46
CA ASP A 339 15.97 8.72 10.80
C ASP A 339 17.36 9.40 10.85
N GLU A 340 17.67 10.18 9.80
CA GLU A 340 18.95 10.87 9.68
C GLU A 340 19.17 11.88 10.82
N GLN A 341 18.10 12.50 11.35
CA GLN A 341 18.20 13.43 12.48
C GLN A 341 18.57 12.71 13.76
N LEU A 342 17.95 11.56 14.03
CA LEU A 342 18.26 10.73 15.18
C LEU A 342 19.72 10.24 15.17
N ILE A 343 20.20 9.81 14.00
CA ILE A 343 21.61 9.36 13.85
C ILE A 343 22.56 10.54 14.07
N ALA A 344 22.28 11.70 13.47
CA ALA A 344 23.07 12.91 13.62
C ALA A 344 23.17 13.32 15.10
N GLN A 345 22.06 13.34 15.85
CA GLN A 345 22.05 13.63 17.29
C GLN A 345 22.88 12.60 18.09
N ARG A 346 22.75 11.30 17.73
CA ARG A 346 23.44 10.22 18.45
C ARG A 346 24.94 10.23 18.24
N THR A 347 25.40 10.68 17.08
CA THR A 347 26.80 10.74 16.68
C THR A 347 27.46 12.10 16.93
N GLY A 348 26.68 13.13 17.29
CA GLY A 348 27.17 14.50 17.46
C GLY A 348 27.56 15.16 16.12
N LEU A 349 27.11 14.63 15.01
CA LEU A 349 27.37 15.15 13.67
C LEU A 349 26.25 16.08 13.21
N THR A 350 26.58 17.00 12.29
CA THR A 350 25.54 17.74 11.59
C THR A 350 24.88 16.85 10.55
N PRO A 351 23.60 17.10 10.15
CA PRO A 351 22.93 16.33 9.10
C PRO A 351 23.72 16.29 7.78
N GLN A 352 24.41 17.37 7.42
CA GLN A 352 25.25 17.44 6.23
C GLN A 352 26.48 16.54 6.33
N GLN A 353 27.15 16.51 7.49
CA GLN A 353 28.29 15.63 7.73
C GLN A 353 27.87 14.16 7.68
N LEU A 354 26.74 13.81 8.31
CA LEU A 354 26.16 12.48 8.26
C LEU A 354 25.88 12.04 6.82
N TYR A 355 25.20 12.91 6.06
CA TYR A 355 24.89 12.66 4.64
C TYR A 355 26.15 12.35 3.81
N LEU A 356 27.22 13.15 3.98
CA LEU A 356 28.49 12.94 3.25
C LEU A 356 29.16 11.62 3.64
N ILE A 357 29.12 11.25 4.92
CA ILE A 357 29.66 9.97 5.42
C ILE A 357 28.85 8.80 4.82
N LEU A 358 27.53 8.84 4.87
CA LEU A 358 26.69 7.78 4.31
C LEU A 358 26.91 7.65 2.79
N LYS A 359 27.07 8.78 2.08
CA LYS A 359 27.38 8.80 0.65
C LYS A 359 28.76 8.20 0.35
N ASN A 360 29.76 8.47 1.18
CA ASN A 360 31.11 7.89 1.03
C ASN A 360 31.09 6.38 1.28
N LEU A 361 30.44 5.93 2.33
CA LEU A 361 30.28 4.50 2.63
C LEU A 361 29.51 3.77 1.51
N ASN A 362 28.54 4.43 0.89
CA ASN A 362 27.81 3.92 -0.29
C ASN A 362 28.75 3.80 -1.51
N ALA A 363 29.58 4.82 -1.78
CA ALA A 363 30.53 4.81 -2.90
C ALA A 363 31.60 3.72 -2.75
N ARG A 364 31.95 3.37 -1.52
CA ARG A 364 32.89 2.28 -1.18
C ARG A 364 32.23 0.90 -1.12
N HIS A 365 30.95 0.77 -1.49
CA HIS A 365 30.18 -0.47 -1.45
C HIS A 365 30.13 -1.15 -0.07
N ILE A 366 30.24 -0.38 1.02
CA ILE A 366 30.11 -0.88 2.38
C ILE A 366 28.64 -1.02 2.75
N LEU A 367 27.83 -0.04 2.35
CA LEU A 367 26.38 -0.03 2.48
C LEU A 367 25.74 0.55 1.22
N HIS A 368 24.47 0.30 1.03
CA HIS A 368 23.66 1.00 0.03
C HIS A 368 22.73 1.98 0.74
N PHE A 369 22.92 3.27 0.49
CA PHE A 369 22.20 4.37 1.13
C PHE A 369 21.27 5.07 0.14
N ILE A 370 20.00 5.14 0.47
CA ILE A 370 18.99 5.87 -0.29
C ILE A 370 18.50 7.01 0.61
N PRO A 371 18.94 8.25 0.35
CA PRO A 371 18.61 9.39 1.18
C PRO A 371 17.12 9.76 1.12
N GLN A 372 16.61 10.39 2.16
CA GLN A 372 15.31 11.02 2.09
C GLN A 372 15.31 12.08 0.98
N ARG A 373 14.38 11.93 0.05
CA ARG A 373 14.20 12.88 -1.04
C ARG A 373 12.79 13.43 -1.01
N LYS A 374 12.67 14.72 -1.23
CA LYS A 374 11.38 15.41 -1.37
C LYS A 374 10.74 15.24 -2.75
N MET A 375 11.37 14.47 -3.63
CA MET A 375 10.90 14.21 -5.00
C MET A 375 10.93 12.70 -5.28
N PRO A 376 10.00 12.19 -6.08
CA PRO A 376 9.99 10.80 -6.54
C PRO A 376 11.33 10.42 -7.19
N TYR A 377 11.73 9.16 -7.04
CA TYR A 377 12.99 8.67 -7.60
C TYR A 377 12.92 7.20 -8.00
N ILE A 378 13.85 6.81 -8.88
CA ILE A 378 14.14 5.42 -9.23
C ILE A 378 15.58 5.10 -8.88
N ASN A 379 15.79 3.94 -8.26
CA ASN A 379 17.11 3.39 -8.02
C ASN A 379 17.23 2.07 -8.78
N PHE A 380 18.30 1.89 -9.56
CA PHE A 380 18.61 0.62 -10.20
C PHE A 380 19.30 -0.29 -9.18
N LEU A 381 18.61 -1.31 -8.70
CA LEU A 381 19.15 -2.27 -7.72
C LEU A 381 20.20 -3.19 -8.33
N ARG A 382 20.11 -3.44 -9.64
CA ARG A 382 21.03 -4.29 -10.42
C ARG A 382 21.51 -3.52 -11.63
N SER A 383 22.66 -3.96 -12.19
CA SER A 383 23.10 -3.49 -13.49
C SER A 383 22.05 -3.79 -14.55
N ARG A 384 21.89 -2.89 -15.53
CA ARG A 384 20.94 -3.03 -16.62
C ARG A 384 21.18 -4.34 -17.37
N VAL A 385 20.13 -5.11 -17.56
CA VAL A 385 20.06 -6.21 -18.52
C VAL A 385 19.35 -5.73 -19.79
N ASP A 386 19.47 -6.48 -20.87
CA ASP A 386 18.63 -6.25 -22.06
C ASP A 386 17.15 -6.55 -21.71
N GLY A 387 16.22 -5.78 -22.26
CA GLY A 387 14.79 -5.96 -21.99
C GLY A 387 14.28 -7.36 -22.30
N GLU A 388 14.84 -8.01 -23.33
CA GLU A 388 14.50 -9.40 -23.67
C GLU A 388 14.95 -10.39 -22.58
N GLN A 389 16.02 -10.09 -21.85
CA GLN A 389 16.55 -10.90 -20.75
C GLN A 389 15.85 -10.61 -19.41
N LEU A 390 14.90 -9.68 -19.38
CA LEU A 390 14.12 -9.39 -18.20
C LEU A 390 13.23 -10.59 -17.87
N VAL A 391 13.49 -11.25 -16.74
CA VAL A 391 12.71 -12.40 -16.28
C VAL A 391 11.42 -11.92 -15.65
N ILE A 392 10.32 -12.04 -16.39
CA ILE A 392 8.97 -11.70 -15.96
C ILE A 392 8.21 -13.01 -15.77
N GLY A 393 7.90 -13.30 -14.50
CA GLY A 393 7.18 -14.52 -14.09
C GLY A 393 5.73 -14.55 -14.56
#